data_fd9eca05703c601e40b3cfed5d11f805
#
_entry.id   fd9eca05703c601e40b3cfed5d11f805
#
_cell.length_a   1.000
_cell.length_b   1.000
_cell.length_c   1.000
_cell.angle_alpha   90.00
_cell.angle_beta   90.00
_cell.angle_gamma   90.00
#
_symmetry.space_group_name_H-M   'P 1'
#
loop_
_entity.id
_entity.type
_entity.pdbx_description
1 polymer ?
#
loop_
_entity_poly.entity_id
_entity_poly.type
_entity_poly.pdbx_seq_one_letter_code
_entity_poly.pdbx_strand_id
1 'polypeptide(L)'
;MALATIRKRYRNQGKPNEKFMGWVCDYADQNGNRHMKLFKLEREAKAYLAKVTPEVRAGTHTPQRHSITVTAAAELWLDRCETVEKLVSATITQYRNHVRHHIKPNIGDVKLSDLTAARVEKFKDDLLRVGMSRAMVVKVLTSTKAILNEAMRLGKVAQNVAIGVKPPRAKSGDRPKLKIGRDVPTKEEIRDILKAAEGSRWHAVLATAALAGLRSSELRGLMWSDIDLKQGTIHVQRRADENNVMGPPKSEAGDRVIRVSSLLTNILRRWKLACPYSDLGLCFPTGIGTVESHANIANRGWYRFQRELDIVSADGRPKYGLHATRHFFASCMIEAGHLPKRLQEMMGHTSLQMTYDRYGHLFPAGDGERAKMEDAVDFLYVTK
;
A
#
# COMPACT_ATOMS: atom_id res chain seq x y z
N MET A 1 -1.56 -44.63 16.47
CA MET A 1 -2.51 -44.86 15.34
C MET A 1 -3.80 -44.13 15.66
N ALA A 2 -4.20 -43.11 14.94
CA ALA A 2 -5.50 -42.47 15.14
C ALA A 2 -6.61 -43.41 14.68
N LEU A 3 -7.38 -43.93 15.60
CA LEU A 3 -8.55 -44.77 15.34
C LEU A 3 -9.67 -43.86 14.85
N ALA A 4 -9.81 -43.78 13.53
CA ALA A 4 -10.96 -43.11 12.93
C ALA A 4 -12.00 -44.18 12.61
N THR A 5 -13.19 -44.09 13.18
CA THR A 5 -14.28 -45.11 13.05
C THR A 5 -15.58 -44.43 12.65
N ILE A 6 -16.41 -45.23 11.93
CA ILE A 6 -17.79 -44.86 11.63
C ILE A 6 -18.71 -45.88 12.32
N ARG A 7 -19.67 -45.38 13.11
CA ARG A 7 -20.64 -46.23 13.81
C ARG A 7 -22.03 -45.64 13.76
N LYS A 8 -23.05 -46.54 13.83
CA LYS A 8 -24.43 -46.13 13.99
C LYS A 8 -24.66 -45.53 15.37
N ARG A 9 -25.46 -44.50 15.46
CA ARG A 9 -25.87 -43.88 16.73
C ARG A 9 -27.36 -44.00 16.90
N TYR A 10 -27.76 -44.48 18.04
CA TYR A 10 -29.16 -44.61 18.45
C TYR A 10 -29.45 -43.76 19.65
N ARG A 11 -30.65 -43.23 19.76
CA ARG A 11 -31.23 -42.70 21.01
C ARG A 11 -31.86 -43.85 21.75
N ASN A 12 -31.67 -43.96 23.06
CA ASN A 12 -32.18 -45.01 23.91
C ASN A 12 -31.77 -46.43 23.45
N GLN A 13 -30.51 -46.57 23.03
CA GLN A 13 -30.01 -47.88 22.55
C GLN A 13 -30.26 -48.99 23.55
N GLY A 14 -30.82 -50.11 23.05
CA GLY A 14 -31.17 -51.25 23.88
C GLY A 14 -32.49 -51.12 24.65
N LYS A 15 -33.30 -50.06 24.42
CA LYS A 15 -34.64 -49.85 25.05
C LYS A 15 -35.74 -49.97 24.00
N PRO A 16 -37.04 -50.27 24.44
CA PRO A 16 -38.17 -50.44 23.53
C PRO A 16 -38.44 -49.25 22.59
N ASN A 17 -37.99 -48.05 22.94
CA ASN A 17 -38.13 -46.84 22.14
C ASN A 17 -36.80 -46.40 21.47
N GLU A 18 -35.96 -47.37 21.10
CA GLU A 18 -34.74 -47.15 20.34
C GLU A 18 -35.04 -46.46 19.01
N LYS A 19 -34.33 -45.33 18.75
CA LYS A 19 -34.48 -44.58 17.51
C LYS A 19 -33.12 -44.35 16.87
N PHE A 20 -32.96 -44.71 15.62
CA PHE A 20 -31.79 -44.43 14.84
C PHE A 20 -31.61 -42.91 14.65
N MET A 21 -30.43 -42.39 14.99
CA MET A 21 -30.11 -40.97 14.93
C MET A 21 -29.21 -40.61 13.74
N GLY A 22 -28.47 -41.57 13.22
CA GLY A 22 -27.53 -41.36 12.13
C GLY A 22 -26.20 -42.08 12.33
N TRP A 23 -25.21 -41.66 11.55
CA TRP A 23 -23.87 -42.21 11.52
C TRP A 23 -22.89 -41.27 12.16
N VAL A 24 -22.14 -41.70 13.17
CA VAL A 24 -21.12 -40.94 13.85
C VAL A 24 -19.76 -41.29 13.27
N CYS A 25 -19.09 -40.23 12.77
CA CYS A 25 -17.67 -40.28 12.47
C CYS A 25 -16.91 -39.86 13.75
N ASP A 26 -16.07 -40.74 14.27
CA ASP A 26 -15.27 -40.56 15.50
C ASP A 26 -13.78 -40.65 15.12
N TYR A 27 -13.02 -39.60 15.37
CA TYR A 27 -11.59 -39.52 15.02
C TYR A 27 -10.81 -38.65 16.00
N ALA A 28 -9.50 -38.88 16.10
CA ALA A 28 -8.59 -37.97 16.79
C ALA A 28 -7.89 -37.03 15.80
N ASP A 29 -7.74 -35.77 16.16
CA ASP A 29 -6.95 -34.82 15.40
C ASP A 29 -5.43 -35.04 15.56
N GLN A 30 -4.61 -34.24 14.89
CA GLN A 30 -3.15 -34.31 14.94
C GLN A 30 -2.58 -34.03 16.34
N ASN A 31 -3.35 -33.42 17.24
CA ASN A 31 -2.98 -33.12 18.62
C ASN A 31 -3.48 -34.20 19.61
N GLY A 32 -4.12 -35.26 19.10
CA GLY A 32 -4.72 -36.32 19.92
C GLY A 32 -6.11 -36.02 20.47
N ASN A 33 -6.68 -34.85 20.15
CA ASN A 33 -8.03 -34.51 20.62
C ASN A 33 -9.10 -35.27 19.85
N ARG A 34 -10.07 -35.88 20.57
CA ARG A 34 -11.13 -36.68 20.00
C ARG A 34 -12.28 -35.82 19.52
N HIS A 35 -12.73 -36.09 18.29
CA HIS A 35 -13.83 -35.38 17.64
C HIS A 35 -14.90 -36.36 17.16
N MET A 36 -16.16 -35.95 17.29
CA MET A 36 -17.30 -36.72 16.82
C MET A 36 -18.22 -35.87 15.96
N LYS A 37 -18.63 -36.34 14.80
CA LYS A 37 -19.57 -35.68 13.92
C LYS A 37 -20.67 -36.64 13.46
N LEU A 38 -21.95 -36.22 13.59
CA LEU A 38 -23.12 -37.00 13.22
C LEU A 38 -23.56 -36.63 11.80
N PHE A 39 -23.88 -37.66 11.01
CA PHE A 39 -24.40 -37.56 9.65
C PHE A 39 -25.69 -38.35 9.51
N LYS A 40 -26.60 -37.92 8.63
CA LYS A 40 -27.84 -38.63 8.36
C LYS A 40 -27.58 -39.89 7.54
N LEU A 41 -26.65 -39.85 6.61
CA LEU A 41 -26.35 -40.94 5.68
C LEU A 41 -24.93 -41.49 5.90
N GLU A 42 -24.77 -42.78 5.77
CA GLU A 42 -23.46 -43.45 5.90
C GLU A 42 -22.43 -42.93 4.87
N ARG A 43 -22.89 -42.72 3.63
CA ARG A 43 -22.04 -42.21 2.56
C ARG A 43 -21.42 -40.85 2.90
N GLU A 44 -22.16 -39.99 3.64
CA GLU A 44 -21.66 -38.68 4.07
C GLU A 44 -20.59 -38.83 5.14
N ALA A 45 -20.82 -39.74 6.10
CA ALA A 45 -19.82 -40.03 7.14
C ALA A 45 -18.53 -40.62 6.54
N LYS A 46 -18.66 -41.54 5.56
CA LYS A 46 -17.51 -42.12 4.82
C LYS A 46 -16.77 -41.05 4.02
N ALA A 47 -17.48 -40.18 3.29
CA ALA A 47 -16.88 -39.07 2.53
C ALA A 47 -16.14 -38.09 3.46
N TYR A 48 -16.75 -37.77 4.60
CA TYR A 48 -16.12 -36.92 5.59
C TYR A 48 -14.84 -37.54 6.16
N LEU A 49 -14.87 -38.80 6.53
CA LEU A 49 -13.70 -39.50 7.05
C LEU A 49 -12.57 -39.65 6.02
N ALA A 50 -12.92 -39.92 4.77
CA ALA A 50 -11.97 -39.96 3.66
C ALA A 50 -11.27 -38.63 3.44
N LYS A 51 -11.95 -37.51 3.70
CA LYS A 51 -11.36 -36.16 3.67
C LYS A 51 -10.47 -35.89 4.89
N VAL A 52 -10.96 -36.18 6.09
CA VAL A 52 -10.30 -35.83 7.36
C VAL A 52 -9.04 -36.66 7.61
N THR A 53 -9.04 -37.94 7.26
CA THR A 53 -7.91 -38.86 7.54
C THR A 53 -6.59 -38.35 6.93
N PRO A 54 -6.50 -37.96 5.64
CA PRO A 54 -5.28 -37.41 5.07
C PRO A 54 -4.93 -36.05 5.67
N GLU A 55 -5.92 -35.18 6.00
CA GLU A 55 -5.69 -33.90 6.64
C GLU A 55 -5.04 -34.05 8.03
N VAL A 56 -5.54 -35.00 8.83
CA VAL A 56 -4.97 -35.32 10.17
C VAL A 56 -3.56 -35.88 10.05
N ARG A 57 -3.32 -36.79 9.09
CA ARG A 57 -1.98 -37.33 8.83
C ARG A 57 -0.98 -36.26 8.41
N ALA A 58 -1.43 -35.31 7.63
CA ALA A 58 -0.63 -34.17 7.17
C ALA A 58 -0.50 -33.03 8.22
N GLY A 59 -1.19 -33.14 9.36
CA GLY A 59 -1.21 -32.09 10.39
C GLY A 59 -1.99 -30.83 9.97
N THR A 60 -2.85 -30.93 8.96
CA THR A 60 -3.56 -29.77 8.36
C THR A 60 -5.03 -29.70 8.73
N HIS A 61 -5.52 -30.63 9.55
CA HIS A 61 -6.93 -30.69 9.93
C HIS A 61 -7.30 -29.62 10.96
N THR A 62 -8.41 -28.89 10.69
CA THR A 62 -8.99 -27.91 11.62
C THR A 62 -10.41 -28.35 12.01
N PRO A 63 -10.65 -28.73 13.28
CA PRO A 63 -11.96 -29.18 13.72
C PRO A 63 -13.02 -28.09 13.64
N GLN A 64 -14.18 -28.38 13.03
CA GLN A 64 -15.25 -27.41 12.78
C GLN A 64 -15.87 -26.82 14.05
N ARG A 65 -15.89 -27.60 15.16
CA ARG A 65 -16.52 -27.18 16.43
C ARG A 65 -15.83 -25.97 17.06
N HIS A 66 -14.51 -25.88 16.94
CA HIS A 66 -13.68 -24.82 17.54
C HIS A 66 -13.20 -23.79 16.52
N SER A 67 -13.65 -23.92 15.27
CA SER A 67 -13.22 -23.04 14.19
C SER A 67 -13.94 -21.69 14.28
N ILE A 68 -13.17 -20.63 14.34
CA ILE A 68 -13.64 -19.24 14.29
C ILE A 68 -13.92 -18.83 12.84
N THR A 69 -14.66 -17.73 12.66
CA THR A 69 -14.92 -17.14 11.34
C THR A 69 -13.71 -16.34 10.84
N VAL A 70 -13.67 -16.06 9.53
CA VAL A 70 -12.66 -15.15 8.93
C VAL A 70 -12.74 -13.76 9.56
N THR A 71 -13.94 -13.26 9.87
CA THR A 71 -14.12 -11.97 10.58
C THR A 71 -13.45 -11.99 11.95
N ALA A 72 -13.70 -13.02 12.76
CA ALA A 72 -13.08 -13.13 14.09
C ALA A 72 -11.54 -13.25 13.98
N ALA A 73 -11.04 -13.98 13.00
CA ALA A 73 -9.60 -14.06 12.74
C ALA A 73 -9.00 -12.70 12.31
N ALA A 74 -9.74 -11.93 11.51
CA ALA A 74 -9.33 -10.59 11.09
C ALA A 74 -9.25 -9.61 12.26
N GLU A 75 -10.16 -9.69 13.22
CA GLU A 75 -10.13 -8.88 14.43
C GLU A 75 -8.90 -9.19 15.30
N LEU A 76 -8.55 -10.46 15.49
CA LEU A 76 -7.33 -10.87 16.20
C LEU A 76 -6.06 -10.36 15.49
N TRP A 77 -6.03 -10.43 14.17
CA TRP A 77 -4.91 -9.90 13.41
C TRP A 77 -4.79 -8.37 13.50
N LEU A 78 -5.89 -7.64 13.39
CA LEU A 78 -5.91 -6.18 13.52
C LEU A 78 -5.48 -5.74 14.91
N ASP A 79 -5.97 -6.40 15.96
CA ASP A 79 -5.56 -6.14 17.34
C ASP A 79 -4.03 -6.30 17.50
N ARG A 80 -3.47 -7.40 17.00
CA ARG A 80 -2.03 -7.60 17.02
C ARG A 80 -1.26 -6.50 16.27
N CYS A 81 -1.70 -6.13 15.07
CA CYS A 81 -1.08 -5.06 14.28
C CYS A 81 -1.05 -3.73 15.04
N GLU A 82 -2.08 -3.46 15.83
CA GLU A 82 -2.25 -2.23 16.60
C GLU A 82 -1.50 -2.25 17.93
N THR A 83 -1.63 -3.33 18.68
CA THR A 83 -1.15 -3.41 20.08
C THR A 83 0.27 -3.94 20.19
N VAL A 84 0.63 -4.96 19.40
CA VAL A 84 1.93 -5.64 19.48
C VAL A 84 2.92 -5.09 18.46
N GLU A 85 2.53 -5.03 17.17
CA GLU A 85 3.40 -4.55 16.10
C GLU A 85 3.45 -3.03 16.03
N LYS A 86 2.50 -2.33 16.68
CA LYS A 86 2.41 -0.87 16.77
C LYS A 86 2.58 -0.19 15.40
N LEU A 87 1.92 -0.76 14.40
CA LEU A 87 1.97 -0.22 13.05
C LEU A 87 1.40 1.20 13.00
N VAL A 88 1.92 2.00 12.08
CA VAL A 88 1.41 3.37 11.89
C VAL A 88 -0.08 3.38 11.55
N SER A 89 -0.80 4.37 12.08
CA SER A 89 -2.26 4.52 11.98
C SER A 89 -2.80 4.37 10.54
N ALA A 90 -2.13 4.98 9.54
CA ALA A 90 -2.49 4.84 8.12
C ALA A 90 -2.53 3.39 7.65
N THR A 91 -1.59 2.56 8.10
CA THR A 91 -1.54 1.14 7.75
C THR A 91 -2.70 0.38 8.38
N ILE A 92 -2.97 0.64 9.67
CA ILE A 92 -4.11 0.04 10.39
C ILE A 92 -5.43 0.43 9.72
N THR A 93 -5.62 1.71 9.40
CA THR A 93 -6.81 2.21 8.70
C THR A 93 -6.98 1.51 7.34
N GLN A 94 -5.91 1.34 6.57
CA GLN A 94 -5.95 0.61 5.31
C GLN A 94 -6.35 -0.87 5.51
N TYR A 95 -5.81 -1.54 6.51
CA TYR A 95 -6.15 -2.93 6.83
C TYR A 95 -7.60 -3.07 7.29
N ARG A 96 -8.09 -2.17 8.16
CA ARG A 96 -9.50 -2.10 8.54
C ARG A 96 -10.42 -1.92 7.34
N ASN A 97 -10.04 -1.07 6.38
CA ASN A 97 -10.79 -0.87 5.14
C ASN A 97 -10.81 -2.14 4.26
N HIS A 98 -9.68 -2.86 4.14
CA HIS A 98 -9.66 -4.15 3.43
C HIS A 98 -10.61 -5.16 4.08
N VAL A 99 -10.60 -5.25 5.41
CA VAL A 99 -11.49 -6.14 6.15
C VAL A 99 -12.94 -5.71 5.97
N ARG A 100 -13.26 -4.45 6.26
CA ARG A 100 -14.63 -3.92 6.30
C ARG A 100 -15.32 -3.97 4.94
N HIS A 101 -14.62 -3.53 3.88
CA HIS A 101 -15.24 -3.32 2.58
C HIS A 101 -15.08 -4.51 1.62
N HIS A 102 -14.11 -5.40 1.85
CA HIS A 102 -13.80 -6.44 0.88
C HIS A 102 -13.82 -7.85 1.48
N ILE A 103 -13.21 -8.08 2.64
CA ILE A 103 -13.09 -9.43 3.20
C ILE A 103 -14.38 -9.84 3.90
N LYS A 104 -14.86 -9.03 4.85
CA LYS A 104 -16.07 -9.32 5.64
C LYS A 104 -17.32 -9.55 4.79
N PRO A 105 -17.66 -8.71 3.79
CA PRO A 105 -18.87 -8.93 2.99
C PRO A 105 -18.85 -10.19 2.13
N ASN A 106 -17.68 -10.70 1.75
CA ASN A 106 -17.55 -11.80 0.80
C ASN A 106 -17.26 -13.15 1.45
N ILE A 107 -16.39 -13.18 2.45
CA ILE A 107 -15.94 -14.42 3.12
C ILE A 107 -15.93 -14.33 4.64
N GLY A 108 -16.39 -13.21 5.23
CA GLY A 108 -16.28 -12.94 6.67
C GLY A 108 -16.95 -13.98 7.57
N ASP A 109 -18.14 -14.46 7.20
CA ASP A 109 -18.92 -15.41 7.99
C ASP A 109 -18.47 -16.87 7.79
N VAL A 110 -17.52 -17.08 6.89
CA VAL A 110 -16.99 -18.43 6.62
C VAL A 110 -16.13 -18.87 7.80
N LYS A 111 -16.37 -20.06 8.34
CA LYS A 111 -15.46 -20.68 9.31
C LYS A 111 -14.14 -21.03 8.65
N LEU A 112 -13.04 -20.87 9.38
CA LEU A 112 -11.70 -21.19 8.86
C LEU A 112 -11.58 -22.68 8.44
N SER A 113 -12.29 -23.60 9.11
CA SER A 113 -12.38 -25.02 8.72
C SER A 113 -13.05 -25.26 7.37
N ASP A 114 -13.92 -24.35 6.92
CA ASP A 114 -14.68 -24.44 5.69
C ASP A 114 -14.09 -23.56 4.58
N LEU A 115 -13.04 -22.81 4.90
CA LEU A 115 -12.32 -21.97 3.95
C LEU A 115 -11.31 -22.84 3.18
N THR A 116 -11.52 -22.94 1.88
CA THR A 116 -10.64 -23.69 0.97
C THR A 116 -9.90 -22.74 0.02
N ALA A 117 -8.80 -23.23 -0.58
CA ALA A 117 -8.08 -22.49 -1.61
C ALA A 117 -9.01 -22.10 -2.79
N ALA A 118 -9.90 -23.01 -3.22
CA ALA A 118 -10.89 -22.74 -4.27
C ALA A 118 -11.84 -21.59 -3.88
N ARG A 119 -12.22 -21.48 -2.59
CA ARG A 119 -13.08 -20.39 -2.13
C ARG A 119 -12.35 -19.05 -2.10
N VAL A 120 -11.06 -19.04 -1.76
CA VAL A 120 -10.22 -17.83 -1.83
C VAL A 120 -9.94 -17.42 -3.28
N GLU A 121 -9.74 -18.40 -4.20
CA GLU A 121 -9.66 -18.12 -5.66
C GLU A 121 -10.94 -17.47 -6.17
N LYS A 122 -12.11 -18.06 -5.84
CA LYS A 122 -13.40 -17.49 -6.21
C LYS A 122 -13.56 -16.06 -5.66
N PHE A 123 -13.23 -15.84 -4.40
CA PHE A 123 -13.24 -14.50 -3.78
C PHE A 123 -12.40 -13.49 -4.56
N LYS A 124 -11.17 -13.87 -4.94
CA LYS A 124 -10.29 -13.02 -5.79
C LYS A 124 -10.96 -12.68 -7.12
N ASP A 125 -11.56 -13.70 -7.79
CA ASP A 125 -12.19 -13.52 -9.10
C ASP A 125 -13.46 -12.66 -9.00
N ASP A 126 -14.24 -12.80 -7.93
CA ASP A 126 -15.43 -11.97 -7.68
C ASP A 126 -15.03 -10.50 -7.47
N LEU A 127 -13.94 -10.20 -6.77
CA LEU A 127 -13.41 -8.83 -6.64
C LEU A 127 -13.03 -8.22 -8.00
N LEU A 128 -12.46 -9.01 -8.90
CA LEU A 128 -12.15 -8.56 -10.26
C LEU A 128 -13.40 -8.32 -11.11
N ARG A 129 -14.42 -9.20 -10.98
CA ARG A 129 -15.69 -9.07 -11.72
C ARG A 129 -16.47 -7.80 -11.37
N VAL A 130 -16.41 -7.36 -10.13
CA VAL A 130 -17.03 -6.08 -9.71
C VAL A 130 -16.18 -4.86 -10.12
N GLY A 131 -15.15 -5.03 -10.95
CA GLY A 131 -14.34 -3.94 -11.50
C GLY A 131 -13.25 -3.41 -10.57
N MET A 132 -12.91 -4.13 -9.49
CA MET A 132 -11.83 -3.71 -8.62
C MET A 132 -10.47 -3.75 -9.32
N SER A 133 -9.66 -2.71 -9.12
CA SER A 133 -8.33 -2.67 -9.71
C SER A 133 -7.46 -3.84 -9.24
N ARG A 134 -6.65 -4.37 -10.16
CA ARG A 134 -5.69 -5.44 -9.87
C ARG A 134 -4.83 -5.12 -8.63
N ALA A 135 -4.34 -3.89 -8.53
CA ALA A 135 -3.51 -3.46 -7.40
C ALA A 135 -4.25 -3.57 -6.06
N MET A 136 -5.54 -3.23 -6.02
CA MET A 136 -6.36 -3.38 -4.82
C MET A 136 -6.61 -4.86 -4.51
N VAL A 137 -6.93 -5.68 -5.49
CA VAL A 137 -7.12 -7.14 -5.30
C VAL A 137 -5.85 -7.78 -4.70
N VAL A 138 -4.66 -7.41 -5.19
CA VAL A 138 -3.38 -7.86 -4.61
C VAL A 138 -3.26 -7.48 -3.14
N LYS A 139 -3.59 -6.25 -2.77
CA LYS A 139 -3.55 -5.77 -1.38
C LYS A 139 -4.53 -6.52 -0.48
N VAL A 140 -5.77 -6.73 -0.94
CA VAL A 140 -6.80 -7.47 -0.20
C VAL A 140 -6.38 -8.93 0.00
N LEU A 141 -5.84 -9.60 -1.03
CA LEU A 141 -5.28 -10.95 -0.89
C LEU A 141 -4.11 -11.02 0.09
N THR A 142 -3.24 -10.01 0.08
CA THR A 142 -2.12 -9.92 1.03
C THR A 142 -2.64 -9.82 2.47
N SER A 143 -3.66 -8.99 2.72
CA SER A 143 -4.33 -8.90 4.02
C SER A 143 -5.01 -10.23 4.39
N THR A 144 -5.67 -10.91 3.45
CA THR A 144 -6.28 -12.23 3.70
C THR A 144 -5.23 -13.27 4.10
N LYS A 145 -4.07 -13.29 3.43
CA LYS A 145 -2.94 -14.17 3.79
C LYS A 145 -2.39 -13.85 5.18
N ALA A 146 -2.28 -12.58 5.53
CA ALA A 146 -1.81 -12.15 6.85
C ALA A 146 -2.78 -12.56 7.97
N ILE A 147 -4.09 -12.41 7.76
CA ILE A 147 -5.14 -12.87 8.68
C ILE A 147 -5.02 -14.38 8.94
N LEU A 148 -4.85 -15.17 7.88
CA LEU A 148 -4.74 -16.63 8.00
C LEU A 148 -3.40 -17.06 8.63
N ASN A 149 -2.31 -16.34 8.39
CA ASN A 149 -1.03 -16.57 9.07
C ASN A 149 -1.15 -16.31 10.56
N GLU A 150 -1.83 -15.24 10.97
CA GLU A 150 -2.08 -14.95 12.37
C GLU A 150 -2.97 -16.00 13.01
N ALA A 151 -4.05 -16.42 12.35
CA ALA A 151 -4.90 -17.50 12.81
C ALA A 151 -4.12 -18.83 12.97
N MET A 152 -3.19 -19.13 12.07
CA MET A 152 -2.30 -20.28 12.15
C MET A 152 -1.33 -20.15 13.33
N ARG A 153 -0.71 -19.00 13.54
CA ARG A 153 0.15 -18.71 14.70
C ARG A 153 -0.57 -18.90 16.04
N LEU A 154 -1.86 -18.54 16.09
CA LEU A 154 -2.71 -18.71 17.26
C LEU A 154 -3.33 -20.12 17.38
N GLY A 155 -2.95 -21.07 16.52
CA GLY A 155 -3.51 -22.43 16.53
C GLY A 155 -5.01 -22.53 16.18
N LYS A 156 -5.59 -21.48 15.57
CA LYS A 156 -7.01 -21.44 15.17
C LYS A 156 -7.28 -22.17 13.85
N VAL A 157 -6.26 -22.35 13.03
CA VAL A 157 -6.26 -23.12 11.78
C VAL A 157 -4.91 -23.80 11.60
N ALA A 158 -4.91 -24.99 11.01
CA ALA A 158 -3.67 -25.77 10.85
C ALA A 158 -2.83 -25.32 9.64
N GLN A 159 -3.43 -24.67 8.66
CA GLN A 159 -2.74 -24.20 7.43
C GLN A 159 -3.36 -22.93 6.86
N ASN A 160 -2.54 -22.16 6.16
CA ASN A 160 -3.00 -21.01 5.41
C ASN A 160 -3.34 -21.38 3.96
N VAL A 161 -4.62 -21.63 3.70
CA VAL A 161 -5.13 -22.03 2.38
C VAL A 161 -5.00 -20.94 1.30
N ALA A 162 -4.72 -19.70 1.69
CA ALA A 162 -4.54 -18.59 0.75
C ALA A 162 -3.11 -18.49 0.19
N ILE A 163 -2.11 -19.18 0.76
CA ILE A 163 -0.71 -19.08 0.31
C ILE A 163 -0.57 -19.40 -1.17
N GLY A 164 -1.19 -20.52 -1.63
CA GLY A 164 -1.15 -20.97 -3.02
C GLY A 164 -1.94 -20.09 -4.00
N VAL A 165 -2.82 -19.24 -3.50
CA VAL A 165 -3.63 -18.36 -4.36
C VAL A 165 -2.75 -17.27 -4.96
N LYS A 166 -2.56 -17.34 -6.27
CA LYS A 166 -1.72 -16.36 -7.00
C LYS A 166 -2.49 -15.06 -7.22
N PRO A 167 -1.83 -13.90 -7.07
CA PRO A 167 -2.44 -12.64 -7.46
C PRO A 167 -2.75 -12.63 -8.96
N PRO A 168 -3.70 -11.79 -9.41
CA PRO A 168 -3.97 -11.64 -10.83
C PRO A 168 -2.69 -11.36 -11.60
N ARG A 169 -2.48 -12.01 -12.75
CA ARG A 169 -1.28 -11.78 -13.57
C ARG A 169 -1.23 -10.32 -14.02
N ALA A 170 -0.05 -9.71 -13.93
CA ALA A 170 0.19 -8.45 -14.60
C ALA A 170 0.15 -8.69 -16.11
N LYS A 171 -0.63 -7.92 -16.85
CA LYS A 171 -0.47 -7.87 -18.30
C LYS A 171 0.85 -7.14 -18.61
N SER A 172 1.51 -7.53 -19.69
CA SER A 172 2.66 -6.74 -20.19
C SER A 172 2.18 -5.30 -20.41
N GLY A 173 2.78 -4.32 -19.70
CA GLY A 173 2.32 -2.94 -19.72
C GLY A 173 1.42 -2.50 -18.57
N ASP A 174 1.04 -3.36 -17.62
CA ASP A 174 0.20 -3.04 -16.45
C ASP A 174 0.82 -2.01 -15.48
N ARG A 175 2.12 -1.73 -15.58
CA ARG A 175 2.74 -0.55 -14.98
C ARG A 175 2.80 0.54 -16.04
N PRO A 176 1.80 1.44 -16.13
CA PRO A 176 1.82 2.49 -17.12
C PRO A 176 3.06 3.37 -16.88
N LYS A 177 3.89 3.48 -17.90
CA LYS A 177 5.01 4.43 -17.93
C LYS A 177 4.44 5.83 -17.77
N LEU A 178 5.02 6.63 -16.88
CA LEU A 178 4.62 8.01 -16.69
C LEU A 178 4.80 8.79 -17.99
N LYS A 179 3.77 9.51 -18.42
CA LYS A 179 3.82 10.35 -19.61
C LYS A 179 3.65 11.82 -19.20
N ILE A 180 4.57 12.67 -19.66
CA ILE A 180 4.47 14.12 -19.53
C ILE A 180 3.23 14.60 -20.30
N GLY A 181 2.47 15.52 -19.74
CA GLY A 181 1.19 15.99 -20.28
C GLY A 181 0.00 15.06 -19.98
N ARG A 182 0.20 13.87 -19.41
CA ARG A 182 -0.89 12.96 -18.99
C ARG A 182 -0.83 12.63 -17.49
N ASP A 183 0.31 12.15 -17.02
CA ASP A 183 0.51 11.69 -15.64
C ASP A 183 1.42 12.68 -14.87
N VAL A 184 2.21 13.45 -15.61
CA VAL A 184 3.16 14.45 -15.11
C VAL A 184 2.82 15.77 -15.78
N PRO A 185 2.63 16.88 -15.06
CA PRO A 185 2.40 18.20 -15.65
C PRO A 185 3.55 18.61 -16.58
N THR A 186 3.23 19.39 -17.60
CA THR A 186 4.27 20.04 -18.44
C THR A 186 4.89 21.23 -17.71
N LYS A 187 5.99 21.74 -18.23
CA LYS A 187 6.64 22.95 -17.69
C LYS A 187 5.74 24.19 -17.78
N GLU A 188 4.98 24.28 -18.87
CA GLU A 188 4.01 25.33 -19.12
C GLU A 188 2.88 25.27 -18.10
N GLU A 189 2.28 24.09 -17.90
CA GLU A 189 1.19 23.89 -16.94
C GLU A 189 1.66 24.26 -15.50
N ILE A 190 2.88 23.86 -15.10
CA ILE A 190 3.43 24.23 -13.77
C ILE A 190 3.67 25.73 -13.68
N ARG A 191 4.25 26.36 -14.72
CA ARG A 191 4.48 27.81 -14.74
C ARG A 191 3.16 28.57 -14.60
N ASP A 192 2.12 28.17 -15.33
CA ASP A 192 0.84 28.84 -15.34
C ASP A 192 0.11 28.66 -13.99
N ILE A 193 0.17 27.46 -13.39
CA ILE A 193 -0.37 27.21 -12.04
C ILE A 193 0.35 28.08 -11.00
N LEU A 194 1.68 28.16 -11.05
CA LEU A 194 2.43 28.97 -10.09
C LEU A 194 2.14 30.46 -10.28
N LYS A 195 2.01 30.94 -11.52
CA LYS A 195 1.62 32.30 -11.84
C LYS A 195 0.21 32.62 -11.33
N ALA A 196 -0.77 31.76 -11.57
CA ALA A 196 -2.12 31.93 -11.06
C ALA A 196 -2.19 31.89 -9.51
N ALA A 197 -1.27 31.19 -8.87
CA ALA A 197 -1.19 31.13 -7.42
C ALA A 197 -0.49 32.33 -6.79
N GLU A 198 0.19 33.21 -7.54
CA GLU A 198 0.88 34.40 -7.02
C GLU A 198 -0.06 35.27 -6.17
N GLY A 199 0.49 35.82 -5.08
CA GLY A 199 -0.29 36.61 -4.10
C GLY A 199 -1.17 35.77 -3.16
N SER A 200 -1.37 34.47 -3.44
CA SER A 200 -2.10 33.59 -2.54
C SER A 200 -1.17 32.88 -1.54
N ARG A 201 -1.73 32.44 -0.41
CA ARG A 201 -1.01 31.60 0.54
C ARG A 201 -0.53 30.26 -0.04
N TRP A 202 -1.09 29.84 -1.16
CA TRP A 202 -0.79 28.56 -1.81
C TRP A 202 0.44 28.63 -2.73
N HIS A 203 0.87 29.84 -3.16
CA HIS A 203 1.99 29.98 -4.09
C HIS A 203 3.27 29.30 -3.58
N ALA A 204 3.69 29.61 -2.36
CA ALA A 204 4.95 29.09 -1.82
C ALA A 204 4.93 27.58 -1.59
N VAL A 205 3.81 27.02 -1.11
CA VAL A 205 3.69 25.57 -0.88
C VAL A 205 3.63 24.80 -2.20
N LEU A 206 2.95 25.32 -3.23
CA LEU A 206 2.90 24.69 -4.55
C LEU A 206 4.23 24.77 -5.28
N ALA A 207 4.92 25.93 -5.19
CA ALA A 207 6.28 26.06 -5.71
C ALA A 207 7.26 25.09 -5.05
N THR A 208 7.19 24.94 -3.72
CA THR A 208 8.04 23.98 -3.00
C THR A 208 7.71 22.54 -3.41
N ALA A 209 6.44 22.20 -3.57
CA ALA A 209 6.02 20.86 -4.04
C ALA A 209 6.58 20.53 -5.43
N ALA A 210 6.55 21.51 -6.35
CA ALA A 210 7.00 21.33 -7.74
C ALA A 210 8.54 21.42 -7.91
N LEU A 211 9.21 22.26 -7.13
CA LEU A 211 10.64 22.61 -7.33
C LEU A 211 11.60 21.94 -6.35
N ALA A 212 11.09 21.27 -5.29
CA ALA A 212 11.91 20.50 -4.36
C ALA A 212 11.52 19.01 -4.31
N GLY A 213 10.44 18.60 -4.97
CA GLY A 213 10.04 17.20 -5.09
C GLY A 213 9.67 16.51 -3.77
N LEU A 214 9.26 17.26 -2.75
CA LEU A 214 8.88 16.74 -1.44
C LEU A 214 7.62 15.85 -1.52
N ARG A 215 7.55 14.83 -0.66
CA ARG A 215 6.28 14.14 -0.44
C ARG A 215 5.30 15.08 0.28
N SER A 216 4.01 14.92 0.03
CA SER A 216 3.01 15.77 0.69
C SER A 216 3.13 15.78 2.22
N SER A 217 3.45 14.65 2.84
CA SER A 217 3.67 14.57 4.29
C SER A 217 4.94 15.30 4.76
N GLU A 218 6.02 15.29 3.96
CA GLU A 218 7.26 16.02 4.19
C GLU A 218 7.01 17.53 4.05
N LEU A 219 6.30 17.94 3.00
CA LEU A 219 5.91 19.33 2.75
C LEU A 219 5.10 19.92 3.90
N ARG A 220 4.16 19.14 4.46
CA ARG A 220 3.29 19.55 5.57
C ARG A 220 4.04 19.64 6.90
N GLY A 221 5.08 18.82 7.07
CA GLY A 221 5.92 18.79 8.25
C GLY A 221 7.16 19.70 8.16
N LEU A 222 7.36 20.43 7.06
CA LEU A 222 8.52 21.27 6.86
C LEU A 222 8.49 22.49 7.81
N MET A 223 9.60 22.72 8.52
CA MET A 223 9.77 23.83 9.44
C MET A 223 10.77 24.84 8.87
N TRP A 224 10.71 26.09 9.32
CA TRP A 224 11.70 27.11 8.93
C TRP A 224 13.13 26.77 9.37
N SER A 225 13.28 26.02 10.46
CA SER A 225 14.58 25.50 10.91
C SER A 225 15.20 24.48 9.94
N ASP A 226 14.41 23.91 9.04
CA ASP A 226 14.87 22.93 8.05
C ASP A 226 15.36 23.60 6.76
N ILE A 227 15.23 24.94 6.64
CA ILE A 227 15.51 25.68 5.41
C ILE A 227 16.64 26.66 5.63
N ASP A 228 17.76 26.46 4.95
CA ASP A 228 18.79 27.47 4.83
C ASP A 228 18.57 28.31 3.57
N LEU A 229 18.00 29.49 3.75
CA LEU A 229 17.74 30.43 2.65
C LEU A 229 19.01 31.05 2.08
N LYS A 230 20.16 31.03 2.80
CA LYS A 230 21.45 31.56 2.30
C LYS A 230 22.13 30.55 1.40
N GLN A 231 22.20 29.29 1.85
CA GLN A 231 22.79 28.19 1.10
C GLN A 231 21.85 27.59 0.04
N GLY A 232 20.56 27.93 0.07
CA GLY A 232 19.54 27.34 -0.82
C GLY A 232 19.37 25.84 -0.59
N THR A 233 19.24 25.41 0.66
CA THR A 233 19.07 24.01 1.01
C THR A 233 17.84 23.77 1.87
N ILE A 234 17.24 22.61 1.70
CA ILE A 234 16.13 22.08 2.52
C ILE A 234 16.57 20.75 3.10
N HIS A 235 16.59 20.62 4.43
CA HIS A 235 16.82 19.37 5.13
C HIS A 235 15.49 18.68 5.44
N VAL A 236 15.17 17.62 4.72
CA VAL A 236 13.95 16.82 4.91
C VAL A 236 14.20 15.80 6.00
N GLN A 237 13.88 16.10 7.26
CA GLN A 237 14.13 15.25 8.42
C GLN A 237 12.86 14.92 9.21
N ARG A 238 11.68 15.33 8.73
CA ARG A 238 10.40 15.08 9.39
C ARG A 238 9.24 15.07 8.40
N ARG A 239 8.11 14.62 8.88
CA ARG A 239 6.83 14.61 8.15
C ARG A 239 5.66 14.82 9.10
N ALA A 240 4.53 15.28 8.57
CA ALA A 240 3.24 15.21 9.24
C ALA A 240 2.41 14.07 8.62
N ASP A 241 1.88 13.19 9.44
CA ASP A 241 1.03 12.07 8.99
C ASP A 241 -0.40 12.53 8.65
N GLU A 242 -1.30 11.60 8.28
CA GLU A 242 -2.69 11.91 7.94
C GLU A 242 -3.50 12.50 9.10
N ASN A 243 -3.09 12.28 10.34
CA ASN A 243 -3.68 12.82 11.55
C ASN A 243 -3.02 14.14 11.99
N ASN A 244 -2.15 14.72 11.15
CA ASN A 244 -1.37 15.92 11.44
C ASN A 244 -0.33 15.75 12.57
N VAL A 245 0.02 14.52 12.92
CA VAL A 245 1.05 14.24 13.92
C VAL A 245 2.43 14.31 13.27
N MET A 246 3.30 15.11 13.90
CA MET A 246 4.70 15.25 13.47
C MET A 246 5.51 14.01 13.84
N GLY A 247 6.38 13.59 12.94
CA GLY A 247 7.24 12.41 13.16
C GLY A 247 8.41 12.36 12.18
N PRO A 248 9.31 11.39 12.35
CA PRO A 248 10.45 11.19 11.45
C PRO A 248 9.97 10.75 10.06
N PRO A 249 10.83 10.80 9.03
CA PRO A 249 10.55 10.23 7.73
C PRO A 249 10.18 8.74 7.81
N LYS A 250 9.50 8.21 6.79
CA LYS A 250 9.10 6.77 6.75
C LYS A 250 10.29 5.81 6.65
N SER A 251 11.45 6.28 6.27
CA SER A 251 12.67 5.48 6.08
C SER A 251 13.89 6.38 6.25
N GLU A 252 15.03 5.79 6.54
CA GLU A 252 16.32 6.51 6.63
C GLU A 252 16.64 7.30 5.36
N ALA A 253 16.39 6.74 4.19
CA ALA A 253 16.55 7.46 2.92
C ALA A 253 15.63 8.69 2.79
N GLY A 254 14.63 8.84 3.65
CA GLY A 254 13.80 10.04 3.73
C GLY A 254 14.50 11.21 4.37
N ASP A 255 15.46 10.98 5.26
CA ASP A 255 16.35 12.02 5.83
C ASP A 255 17.40 12.40 4.78
N ARG A 256 17.31 13.62 4.29
CA ARG A 256 18.16 14.09 3.18
C ARG A 256 18.19 15.60 3.05
N VAL A 257 19.27 16.10 2.50
CA VAL A 257 19.41 17.52 2.14
C VAL A 257 19.24 17.70 0.63
N ILE A 258 18.32 18.57 0.24
CA ILE A 258 18.04 18.93 -1.17
C ILE A 258 18.52 20.36 -1.40
N ARG A 259 19.33 20.56 -2.44
CA ARG A 259 19.63 21.91 -2.94
C ARG A 259 18.47 22.38 -3.82
N VAL A 260 18.06 23.63 -3.62
CA VAL A 260 16.95 24.23 -4.36
C VAL A 260 17.41 25.46 -5.14
N SER A 261 16.67 25.79 -6.18
CA SER A 261 16.98 26.92 -7.05
C SER A 261 16.83 28.29 -6.34
N SER A 262 17.52 29.29 -6.85
CA SER A 262 17.36 30.68 -6.40
C SER A 262 15.90 31.16 -6.54
N LEU A 263 15.18 30.70 -7.57
CA LEU A 263 13.76 30.99 -7.75
C LEU A 263 12.94 30.55 -6.52
N LEU A 264 13.09 29.28 -6.09
CA LEU A 264 12.36 28.77 -4.93
C LEU A 264 12.79 29.48 -3.64
N THR A 265 14.09 29.73 -3.49
CA THR A 265 14.63 30.45 -2.32
C THR A 265 14.03 31.88 -2.21
N ASN A 266 13.87 32.58 -3.33
CA ASN A 266 13.27 33.93 -3.36
C ASN A 266 11.75 33.88 -3.05
N ILE A 267 11.05 32.87 -3.54
CA ILE A 267 9.63 32.65 -3.19
C ILE A 267 9.49 32.38 -1.68
N LEU A 268 10.34 31.53 -1.10
CA LEU A 268 10.32 31.23 0.33
C LEU A 268 10.70 32.43 1.20
N ARG A 269 11.67 33.30 0.77
CA ARG A 269 11.99 34.56 1.49
C ARG A 269 10.76 35.46 1.57
N ARG A 270 10.08 35.69 0.44
CA ARG A 270 8.86 36.52 0.41
C ARG A 270 7.76 35.89 1.27
N TRP A 271 7.56 34.57 1.16
CA TRP A 271 6.57 33.86 1.96
C TRP A 271 6.86 33.95 3.46
N LYS A 272 8.13 33.90 3.88
CA LYS A 272 8.52 33.99 5.29
C LYS A 272 8.04 35.29 5.96
N LEU A 273 7.93 36.37 5.21
CA LEU A 273 7.42 37.65 5.70
C LEU A 273 5.92 37.69 5.89
N ALA A 274 5.18 36.85 5.14
CA ALA A 274 3.71 36.75 5.16
C ALA A 274 3.19 35.48 5.83
N CYS A 275 4.10 34.59 6.24
CA CYS A 275 3.74 33.28 6.82
C CYS A 275 3.04 33.47 8.17
N PRO A 276 1.87 32.87 8.41
CA PRO A 276 1.25 32.87 9.72
C PRO A 276 2.19 32.29 10.79
N TYR A 277 2.11 32.83 12.00
CA TYR A 277 2.84 32.29 13.13
C TYR A 277 2.43 30.84 13.43
N SER A 278 3.37 30.02 13.83
CA SER A 278 3.16 28.63 14.23
C SER A 278 4.10 28.29 15.38
N ASP A 279 3.56 27.77 16.50
CA ASP A 279 4.35 27.29 17.64
C ASP A 279 5.34 26.19 17.25
N LEU A 280 5.00 25.42 16.22
CA LEU A 280 5.86 24.38 15.64
C LEU A 280 6.91 24.95 14.66
N GLY A 281 6.88 26.24 14.36
CA GLY A 281 7.77 26.84 13.36
C GLY A 281 7.55 26.33 11.94
N LEU A 282 6.33 25.90 11.60
CA LEU A 282 5.98 25.34 10.30
C LEU A 282 6.20 26.35 9.16
N CYS A 283 6.70 25.86 8.05
CA CYS A 283 6.86 26.65 6.82
C CYS A 283 5.51 26.93 6.13
N PHE A 284 4.57 26.00 6.21
CA PHE A 284 3.26 26.09 5.55
C PHE A 284 2.12 25.76 6.55
N PRO A 285 1.95 26.58 7.61
CA PRO A 285 0.88 26.35 8.58
C PRO A 285 -0.49 26.69 8.03
N THR A 286 -1.56 26.26 8.73
CA THR A 286 -2.90 26.85 8.55
C THR A 286 -2.92 28.32 8.97
N GLY A 287 -4.03 29.01 8.70
CA GLY A 287 -4.19 30.42 9.17
C GLY A 287 -4.11 30.59 10.69
N ILE A 288 -4.29 29.51 11.47
CA ILE A 288 -4.19 29.48 12.94
C ILE A 288 -2.91 28.80 13.44
N GLY A 289 -1.90 28.59 12.58
CA GLY A 289 -0.57 28.11 12.98
C GLY A 289 -0.42 26.58 13.09
N THR A 290 -1.44 25.78 12.83
CA THR A 290 -1.39 24.32 12.93
C THR A 290 -0.93 23.66 11.62
N VAL A 291 -0.67 22.35 11.64
CA VAL A 291 -0.30 21.57 10.45
C VAL A 291 -1.41 21.64 9.40
N GLU A 292 -1.07 22.06 8.18
CA GLU A 292 -2.02 22.12 7.07
C GLU A 292 -2.41 20.72 6.60
N SER A 293 -3.70 20.48 6.30
CA SER A 293 -4.14 19.19 5.83
C SER A 293 -3.76 18.93 4.38
N HIS A 294 -3.50 17.65 4.02
CA HIS A 294 -3.31 17.27 2.62
C HIS A 294 -4.51 17.67 1.74
N ALA A 295 -5.72 17.48 2.26
CA ALA A 295 -6.95 17.78 1.54
C ALA A 295 -7.09 19.28 1.22
N ASN A 296 -6.68 20.17 2.13
CA ASN A 296 -6.72 21.61 1.88
C ASN A 296 -5.68 22.04 0.82
N ILE A 297 -4.42 21.54 0.93
CA ILE A 297 -3.40 21.83 -0.10
C ILE A 297 -3.86 21.32 -1.47
N ALA A 298 -4.44 20.11 -1.52
CA ALA A 298 -4.93 19.55 -2.76
C ALA A 298 -6.16 20.30 -3.29
N ASN A 299 -7.22 20.46 -2.50
CA ASN A 299 -8.51 20.96 -2.99
C ASN A 299 -8.55 22.48 -3.15
N ARG A 300 -8.00 23.24 -2.17
CA ARG A 300 -8.05 24.70 -2.14
C ARG A 300 -6.84 25.36 -2.82
N GLY A 301 -5.73 24.61 -2.95
CA GLY A 301 -4.54 25.01 -3.69
C GLY A 301 -4.51 24.35 -5.07
N TRP A 302 -3.96 23.13 -5.15
CA TRP A 302 -3.57 22.45 -6.37
C TRP A 302 -4.72 22.23 -7.37
N TYR A 303 -5.88 21.69 -6.94
CA TYR A 303 -7.02 21.42 -7.83
C TYR A 303 -7.79 22.67 -8.20
N ARG A 304 -7.80 23.69 -7.33
CA ARG A 304 -8.43 24.96 -7.61
C ARG A 304 -7.78 25.61 -8.83
N PHE A 305 -6.46 25.79 -8.83
CA PHE A 305 -5.75 26.45 -9.93
C PHE A 305 -5.79 25.64 -11.23
N GLN A 306 -5.81 24.30 -11.15
CA GLN A 306 -6.03 23.47 -12.35
C GLN A 306 -7.40 23.75 -12.98
N ARG A 307 -8.47 23.89 -12.18
CA ARG A 307 -9.81 24.22 -12.71
C ARG A 307 -9.86 25.63 -13.29
N GLU A 308 -9.25 26.61 -12.62
CA GLU A 308 -9.19 28.00 -13.09
C GLU A 308 -8.45 28.14 -14.43
N LEU A 309 -7.50 27.23 -14.72
CA LEU A 309 -6.70 27.19 -15.94
C LEU A 309 -7.19 26.16 -16.97
N ASP A 310 -8.34 25.54 -16.75
CA ASP A 310 -8.89 24.45 -17.59
C ASP A 310 -7.91 23.25 -17.79
N ILE A 311 -7.04 23.01 -16.79
CA ILE A 311 -6.16 21.83 -16.76
C ILE A 311 -6.95 20.66 -16.16
N VAL A 312 -7.86 20.12 -16.96
CA VAL A 312 -8.80 19.07 -16.56
C VAL A 312 -8.70 17.86 -17.47
N SER A 313 -9.12 16.69 -16.98
CA SER A 313 -9.29 15.48 -17.77
C SER A 313 -10.64 15.49 -18.50
N ALA A 314 -10.87 14.56 -19.41
CA ALA A 314 -12.08 14.47 -20.22
C ALA A 314 -13.40 14.38 -19.41
N ASP A 315 -13.31 13.95 -18.15
CA ASP A 315 -14.44 13.89 -17.20
C ASP A 315 -14.61 15.18 -16.35
N GLY A 316 -13.88 16.26 -16.70
CA GLY A 316 -13.96 17.57 -16.04
C GLY A 316 -13.27 17.64 -14.67
N ARG A 317 -12.55 16.61 -14.26
CA ARG A 317 -11.79 16.61 -12.99
C ARG A 317 -10.41 17.20 -13.19
N PRO A 318 -9.79 17.77 -12.12
CA PRO A 318 -8.39 18.17 -12.18
C PRO A 318 -7.50 17.03 -12.71
N LYS A 319 -6.70 17.35 -13.70
CA LYS A 319 -5.91 16.38 -14.49
C LYS A 319 -4.85 15.67 -13.65
N TYR A 320 -4.25 16.38 -12.71
CA TYR A 320 -3.12 15.88 -11.92
C TYR A 320 -3.41 15.87 -10.42
N GLY A 321 -3.13 14.74 -9.75
CA GLY A 321 -3.06 14.71 -8.29
C GLY A 321 -1.83 15.49 -7.76
N LEU A 322 -1.88 15.95 -6.51
CA LEU A 322 -0.77 16.70 -5.91
C LEU A 322 0.59 15.96 -5.98
N HIS A 323 0.60 14.64 -5.95
CA HIS A 323 1.83 13.85 -6.08
C HIS A 323 2.51 13.99 -7.45
N ALA A 324 1.78 14.44 -8.47
CA ALA A 324 2.33 14.69 -9.80
C ALA A 324 3.37 15.82 -9.82
N THR A 325 3.34 16.76 -8.86
CA THR A 325 4.40 17.77 -8.67
C THR A 325 5.75 17.11 -8.39
N ARG A 326 5.76 16.03 -7.62
CA ARG A 326 6.97 15.27 -7.33
C ARG A 326 7.47 14.50 -8.56
N HIS A 327 6.56 14.00 -9.40
CA HIS A 327 6.93 13.40 -10.69
C HIS A 327 7.49 14.45 -11.65
N PHE A 328 6.94 15.66 -11.64
CA PHE A 328 7.45 16.80 -12.39
C PHE A 328 8.90 17.15 -11.97
N PHE A 329 9.15 17.28 -10.68
CA PHE A 329 10.52 17.50 -10.18
C PHE A 329 11.48 16.43 -10.69
N ALA A 330 11.10 15.15 -10.59
CA ALA A 330 11.94 14.06 -11.05
C ALA A 330 12.22 14.14 -12.56
N SER A 331 11.21 14.45 -13.40
CA SER A 331 11.40 14.60 -14.84
C SER A 331 12.33 15.79 -15.20
N CYS A 332 12.21 16.90 -14.49
CA CYS A 332 13.11 18.04 -14.65
C CYS A 332 14.57 17.70 -14.28
N MET A 333 14.78 16.92 -13.21
CA MET A 333 16.14 16.52 -12.81
C MET A 333 16.74 15.52 -13.80
N ILE A 334 15.94 14.63 -14.38
CA ILE A 334 16.40 13.72 -15.43
C ILE A 334 16.78 14.50 -16.69
N GLU A 335 15.94 15.43 -17.12
CA GLU A 335 16.20 16.30 -18.28
C GLU A 335 17.45 17.19 -18.07
N ALA A 336 17.69 17.61 -16.81
CA ALA A 336 18.92 18.34 -16.44
C ALA A 336 20.17 17.44 -16.38
N GLY A 337 20.08 16.16 -16.74
CA GLY A 337 21.20 15.22 -16.83
C GLY A 337 21.63 14.59 -15.51
N HIS A 338 20.81 14.70 -14.45
CA HIS A 338 21.15 14.02 -13.19
C HIS A 338 21.11 12.50 -13.32
N LEU A 339 22.15 11.86 -12.79
CA LEU A 339 22.25 10.39 -12.75
C LEU A 339 21.15 9.77 -11.88
N PRO A 340 20.71 8.54 -12.22
CA PRO A 340 19.67 7.83 -11.47
C PRO A 340 19.96 7.73 -9.95
N LYS A 341 21.22 7.54 -9.56
CA LYS A 341 21.65 7.49 -8.16
C LYS A 341 21.41 8.83 -7.46
N ARG A 342 21.77 9.95 -8.10
CA ARG A 342 21.54 11.27 -7.56
C ARG A 342 20.05 11.60 -7.43
N LEU A 343 19.26 11.23 -8.43
CA LEU A 343 17.81 11.35 -8.37
C LEU A 343 17.20 10.51 -7.23
N GLN A 344 17.69 9.28 -7.03
CA GLN A 344 17.28 8.44 -5.89
C GLN A 344 17.45 9.17 -4.56
N GLU A 345 18.62 9.76 -4.34
CA GLU A 345 18.95 10.52 -3.11
C GLU A 345 18.05 11.75 -2.94
N MET A 346 17.91 12.57 -3.98
CA MET A 346 17.05 13.77 -3.97
C MET A 346 15.59 13.41 -3.68
N MET A 347 15.11 12.29 -4.24
CA MET A 347 13.75 11.81 -4.03
C MET A 347 13.58 11.06 -2.69
N GLY A 348 14.65 10.67 -2.00
CA GLY A 348 14.56 9.85 -0.79
C GLY A 348 13.91 8.48 -1.06
N HIS A 349 14.31 7.81 -2.14
CA HIS A 349 13.90 6.45 -2.44
C HIS A 349 14.81 5.45 -1.75
N THR A 350 14.24 4.43 -1.13
CA THR A 350 14.99 3.41 -0.39
C THR A 350 15.86 2.53 -1.29
N SER A 351 15.56 2.44 -2.58
CA SER A 351 16.35 1.68 -3.54
C SER A 351 16.43 2.37 -4.89
N LEU A 352 17.51 2.10 -5.61
CA LEU A 352 17.70 2.55 -6.98
C LEU A 352 16.65 1.92 -7.93
N GLN A 353 16.26 0.66 -7.64
CA GLN A 353 15.22 -0.05 -8.39
C GLN A 353 13.88 0.72 -8.38
N MET A 354 13.52 1.33 -7.25
CA MET A 354 12.29 2.16 -7.17
C MET A 354 12.36 3.36 -8.14
N THR A 355 13.53 3.96 -8.30
CA THR A 355 13.74 5.07 -9.23
C THR A 355 13.65 4.60 -10.68
N TYR A 356 14.29 3.49 -11.03
CA TYR A 356 14.22 2.90 -12.36
C TYR A 356 12.83 2.39 -12.73
N ASP A 357 12.15 1.70 -11.83
CA ASP A 357 10.78 1.21 -12.05
C ASP A 357 9.81 2.35 -12.38
N ARG A 358 10.05 3.54 -11.82
CA ARG A 358 9.15 4.68 -11.97
C ARG A 358 9.55 5.61 -13.11
N TYR A 359 10.85 5.88 -13.25
CA TYR A 359 11.38 6.93 -14.14
C TYR A 359 12.39 6.41 -15.18
N GLY A 360 12.76 5.13 -15.17
CA GLY A 360 13.80 4.60 -16.04
C GLY A 360 13.57 4.87 -17.53
N HIS A 361 12.33 4.91 -17.96
CA HIS A 361 11.94 5.22 -19.34
C HIS A 361 12.05 6.70 -19.73
N LEU A 362 12.26 7.60 -18.77
CA LEU A 362 12.48 9.04 -19.02
C LEU A 362 13.98 9.37 -19.18
N PHE A 363 14.87 8.47 -18.77
CA PHE A 363 16.29 8.68 -18.99
C PHE A 363 16.59 8.56 -20.49
N PRO A 364 17.49 9.40 -21.02
CA PRO A 364 17.89 9.31 -22.42
C PRO A 364 18.35 7.89 -22.75
N ALA A 365 17.78 7.27 -23.77
CA ALA A 365 18.40 6.13 -24.42
C ALA A 365 19.66 6.63 -25.09
N GLY A 366 20.75 5.86 -25.05
CA GLY A 366 22.10 6.25 -25.41
C GLY A 366 22.34 6.90 -26.78
N ASP A 367 21.63 7.97 -27.08
CA ASP A 367 21.93 8.81 -28.24
C ASP A 367 23.37 9.35 -28.09
N GLY A 368 24.24 8.95 -28.97
CA GLY A 368 25.69 9.21 -28.88
C GLY A 368 26.49 8.15 -28.11
N GLU A 369 25.91 6.95 -27.83
CA GLU A 369 26.60 5.86 -27.14
C GLU A 369 27.88 5.46 -27.88
N ARG A 370 27.84 5.45 -29.23
CA ARG A 370 29.02 5.17 -30.07
C ARG A 370 30.13 6.23 -29.89
N ALA A 371 29.76 7.51 -29.90
CA ALA A 371 30.74 8.58 -29.71
C ALA A 371 31.34 8.54 -28.27
N LYS A 372 30.53 8.25 -27.28
CA LYS A 372 31.01 8.04 -25.89
C LYS A 372 31.89 6.81 -25.75
N MET A 373 31.61 5.74 -26.50
CA MET A 373 32.46 4.56 -26.52
C MET A 373 33.80 4.88 -27.24
N GLU A 374 33.75 5.61 -28.34
CA GLU A 374 34.94 6.08 -29.06
C GLU A 374 35.81 6.96 -28.16
N ASP A 375 35.22 7.96 -27.49
CA ASP A 375 35.91 8.82 -26.52
C ASP A 375 36.49 8.01 -25.33
N ALA A 376 35.77 7.01 -24.84
CA ALA A 376 36.21 6.20 -23.71
C ALA A 376 37.41 5.28 -24.06
N VAL A 377 37.63 4.96 -25.31
CA VAL A 377 38.73 4.09 -25.77
C VAL A 377 39.82 4.85 -26.55
N ASP A 378 39.62 6.15 -26.77
CA ASP A 378 40.54 6.98 -27.60
C ASP A 378 41.96 7.02 -27.00
N PHE A 379 42.08 6.89 -25.66
CA PHE A 379 43.38 6.79 -25.00
C PHE A 379 44.23 5.59 -25.45
N LEU A 380 43.60 4.54 -26.02
CA LEU A 380 44.29 3.37 -26.53
C LEU A 380 45.05 3.66 -27.85
N TYR A 381 44.67 4.73 -28.54
CA TYR A 381 45.23 5.08 -29.84
C TYR A 381 46.17 6.30 -29.83
N VAL A 382 46.37 6.91 -28.63
CA VAL A 382 47.37 7.97 -28.50
C VAL A 382 48.76 7.34 -28.51
N THR A 383 49.27 7.11 -29.71
CA THR A 383 50.69 6.85 -29.92
C THR A 383 51.49 8.11 -29.64
N LYS A 384 52.52 8.00 -28.77
CA LYS A 384 53.51 9.05 -28.50
C LYS A 384 54.22 9.48 -29.75
#